data_8ad4f36fa8a655084fa10c25ced75f64
#
_entry.id   8ad4f36fa8a655084fa10c25ced75f64
#
_cell.length_a   1.000
_cell.length_b   1.000
_cell.length_c   1.000
_cell.angle_alpha   90.00
_cell.angle_beta   90.00
_cell.angle_gamma   90.00
#
_symmetry.space_group_name_H-M   'P 1'
#
loop_
_entity.id
_entity.type
_entity.pdbx_description
1 polymer ?
#
loop_
_entity_poly.entity_id
_entity_poly.type
_entity_poly.pdbx_seq_one_letter_code
_entity_poly.pdbx_strand_id
1 'polypeptide(L)'
;MKVKILFLAAALASAASAAKTPLIPASEWRMIRQIAVNYDLDEEATWLLAAIRRHENGRPGLEFGVGGPMNSGHRAHRYRDGVKSFYVQGYWAAGTVRKHYRGDVAAFGRRYNPANAKKWSASVSSLIARLKAENNNRLPGRKPAKREISLP
;
A
#
# COMPACT_ATOMS: atom_id res chain seq x y z
N MET A 1 22.75 4.76 68.50
CA MET A 1 21.60 4.68 67.56
C MET A 1 22.12 4.57 66.13
N LYS A 2 21.92 3.44 65.47
CA LYS A 2 22.33 3.22 64.07
C LYS A 2 21.08 3.33 63.16
N VAL A 3 21.02 4.39 62.34
CA VAL A 3 19.97 4.62 61.37
C VAL A 3 20.27 3.80 60.12
N LYS A 4 19.46 2.81 59.81
CA LYS A 4 19.52 2.05 58.55
C LYS A 4 18.70 2.79 57.51
N ILE A 5 19.36 3.38 56.50
CA ILE A 5 18.71 3.96 55.32
C ILE A 5 18.43 2.83 54.33
N LEU A 6 17.15 2.53 54.09
CA LEU A 6 16.70 1.55 53.13
C LEU A 6 16.56 2.26 51.76
N PHE A 7 17.44 1.98 50.84
CA PHE A 7 17.30 2.43 49.43
C PHE A 7 16.32 1.51 48.72
N LEU A 8 15.12 2.03 48.46
CA LEU A 8 14.14 1.39 47.59
C LEU A 8 14.45 1.72 46.12
N ALA A 9 15.14 0.81 45.43
CA ALA A 9 15.37 0.94 43.99
C ALA A 9 14.11 0.58 43.26
N ALA A 10 13.33 1.57 42.77
CA ALA A 10 12.23 1.38 41.87
C ALA A 10 12.78 1.08 40.47
N ALA A 11 12.72 -0.20 40.06
CA ALA A 11 13.03 -0.61 38.70
C ALA A 11 11.85 -0.21 37.81
N LEU A 12 12.00 0.91 37.08
CA LEU A 12 11.13 1.29 35.98
C LEU A 12 11.38 0.32 34.79
N ALA A 13 10.62 -0.75 34.71
CA ALA A 13 10.57 -1.59 33.53
C ALA A 13 9.90 -0.80 32.41
N SER A 14 10.71 -0.14 31.57
CA SER A 14 10.26 0.45 30.32
C SER A 14 9.88 -0.68 29.37
N ALA A 15 8.59 -1.01 29.30
CA ALA A 15 8.04 -1.87 28.27
C ALA A 15 8.14 -1.14 26.94
N ALA A 16 9.25 -1.30 26.23
CA ALA A 16 9.36 -0.89 24.84
C ALA A 16 8.37 -1.73 24.03
N SER A 17 7.20 -1.15 23.77
CA SER A 17 6.23 -1.73 22.83
C SER A 17 6.93 -1.86 21.48
N ALA A 18 7.22 -3.09 21.06
CA ALA A 18 7.80 -3.34 19.74
C ALA A 18 6.89 -2.72 18.69
N ALA A 19 7.36 -1.66 18.03
CA ALA A 19 6.60 -0.95 17.03
C ALA A 19 6.22 -1.94 15.91
N LYS A 20 4.93 -2.20 15.75
CA LYS A 20 4.42 -3.14 14.74
C LYS A 20 4.87 -2.68 13.34
N THR A 21 5.55 -3.54 12.60
CA THR A 21 5.98 -3.25 11.23
C THR A 21 4.76 -2.84 10.38
N PRO A 22 4.79 -1.69 9.70
CA PRO A 22 3.66 -1.22 8.91
C PRO A 22 3.37 -2.15 7.74
N LEU A 23 2.08 -2.26 7.37
CA LEU A 23 1.65 -3.07 6.23
C LEU A 23 2.26 -2.62 4.91
N ILE A 24 2.45 -1.31 4.76
CA ILE A 24 3.12 -0.68 3.63
C ILE A 24 4.18 0.28 4.17
N PRO A 25 5.44 0.19 3.70
CA PRO A 25 6.51 1.11 4.08
C PRO A 25 6.15 2.57 3.75
N ALA A 26 6.62 3.51 4.55
CA ALA A 26 6.33 4.94 4.33
C ALA A 26 6.81 5.46 2.96
N SER A 27 7.90 4.92 2.42
CA SER A 27 8.38 5.22 1.07
C SER A 27 7.40 4.79 -0.01
N GLU A 28 6.85 3.57 0.08
CA GLU A 28 5.84 3.07 -0.85
C GLU A 28 4.53 3.85 -0.73
N TRP A 29 4.11 4.22 0.49
CA TRP A 29 2.94 5.08 0.69
C TRP A 29 3.06 6.43 -0.03
N ARG A 30 4.24 7.04 0.00
CA ARG A 30 4.46 8.31 -0.73
C ARG A 30 4.29 8.11 -2.23
N MET A 31 4.83 7.03 -2.79
CA MET A 31 4.68 6.70 -4.21
C MET A 31 3.22 6.40 -4.58
N ILE A 32 2.51 5.59 -3.79
CA ILE A 32 1.09 5.28 -4.01
C ILE A 32 0.24 6.55 -4.02
N ARG A 33 0.44 7.46 -3.07
CA ARG A 33 -0.29 8.73 -3.04
C ARG A 33 0.01 9.60 -4.24
N GLN A 34 1.27 9.66 -4.68
CA GLN A 34 1.62 10.41 -5.87
C GLN A 34 0.95 9.83 -7.12
N ILE A 35 0.92 8.50 -7.25
CA ILE A 35 0.22 7.80 -8.33
C ILE A 35 -1.28 8.11 -8.27
N ALA A 36 -1.90 8.03 -7.09
CA ALA A 36 -3.31 8.30 -6.90
C ALA A 36 -3.69 9.73 -7.32
N VAL A 37 -2.87 10.71 -6.94
CA VAL A 37 -3.06 12.12 -7.36
C VAL A 37 -2.96 12.27 -8.87
N ASN A 38 -1.98 11.63 -9.51
CA ASN A 38 -1.78 11.72 -10.96
C ASN A 38 -2.91 11.08 -11.76
N TYR A 39 -3.63 10.14 -11.17
CA TYR A 39 -4.78 9.45 -11.79
C TYR A 39 -6.13 9.96 -11.28
N ASP A 40 -6.17 11.03 -10.50
CA ASP A 40 -7.38 11.58 -9.89
C ASP A 40 -8.20 10.49 -9.16
N LEU A 41 -7.52 9.61 -8.43
CA LEU A 41 -8.19 8.62 -7.60
C LEU A 41 -8.72 9.29 -6.34
N ASP A 42 -9.96 8.98 -5.98
CA ASP A 42 -10.52 9.34 -4.68
C ASP A 42 -9.87 8.55 -3.54
N GLU A 43 -10.28 8.82 -2.32
CA GLU A 43 -9.72 8.18 -1.14
C GLU A 43 -9.95 6.66 -1.14
N GLU A 44 -11.16 6.21 -1.50
CA GLU A 44 -11.50 4.78 -1.54
C GLU A 44 -10.69 4.03 -2.60
N ALA A 45 -10.56 4.61 -3.78
CA ALA A 45 -9.74 4.06 -4.86
C ALA A 45 -8.24 4.05 -4.49
N THR A 46 -7.78 5.03 -3.71
CA THR A 46 -6.41 5.07 -3.18
C THR A 46 -6.16 3.94 -2.18
N TRP A 47 -7.12 3.67 -1.29
CA TRP A 47 -7.05 2.51 -0.39
C TRP A 47 -7.04 1.19 -1.15
N LEU A 48 -7.85 1.08 -2.20
CA LEU A 48 -7.83 -0.10 -3.06
C LEU A 48 -6.46 -0.29 -3.73
N LEU A 49 -5.88 0.77 -4.30
CA LEU A 49 -4.56 0.70 -4.93
C LEU A 49 -3.48 0.24 -3.93
N ALA A 50 -3.51 0.77 -2.71
CA ALA A 50 -2.61 0.38 -1.63
C ALA A 50 -2.79 -1.10 -1.23
N ALA A 51 -4.04 -1.55 -1.14
CA ALA A 51 -4.37 -2.94 -0.83
C ALA A 51 -3.93 -3.90 -1.93
N ILE A 52 -4.07 -3.51 -3.20
CA ILE A 52 -3.53 -4.27 -4.34
C ILE A 52 -2.02 -4.43 -4.20
N ARG A 53 -1.28 -3.33 -3.98
CA ARG A 53 0.17 -3.38 -3.77
C ARG A 53 0.55 -4.36 -2.65
N ARG A 54 -0.16 -4.32 -1.54
CA ARG A 54 0.11 -5.20 -0.39
C ARG A 54 -0.27 -6.65 -0.66
N HIS A 55 -1.36 -6.89 -1.39
CA HIS A 55 -1.85 -8.21 -1.75
C HIS A 55 -0.90 -8.92 -2.71
N GLU A 56 -0.57 -8.25 -3.81
CA GLU A 56 0.31 -8.79 -4.84
C GLU A 56 1.74 -8.97 -4.32
N ASN A 57 2.22 -8.02 -3.51
CA ASN A 57 3.54 -8.05 -2.86
C ASN A 57 4.66 -8.47 -3.81
N GLY A 58 4.53 -8.09 -5.08
CA GLY A 58 5.42 -8.51 -6.15
C GLY A 58 6.82 -7.92 -6.02
N ARG A 59 7.80 -8.67 -6.54
CA ARG A 59 9.17 -8.19 -6.75
C ARG A 59 9.20 -7.03 -7.77
N PRO A 60 10.32 -6.30 -7.90
CA PRO A 60 10.50 -5.29 -8.94
C PRO A 60 10.10 -5.83 -10.33
N GLY A 61 9.21 -5.10 -11.00
CA GLY A 61 8.57 -5.47 -12.26
C GLY A 61 7.20 -6.14 -12.14
N LEU A 62 6.77 -6.50 -10.93
CA LEU A 62 5.48 -7.14 -10.65
C LEU A 62 4.81 -6.61 -9.36
N GLU A 63 5.16 -5.41 -8.91
CA GLU A 63 4.76 -4.86 -7.62
C GLU A 63 3.24 -4.83 -7.40
N PHE A 64 2.48 -4.61 -8.47
CA PHE A 64 1.02 -4.57 -8.46
C PHE A 64 0.39 -5.75 -9.21
N GLY A 65 1.16 -6.79 -9.52
CA GLY A 65 0.68 -7.96 -10.25
C GLY A 65 0.35 -7.70 -11.72
N VAL A 66 0.76 -6.54 -12.27
CA VAL A 66 0.54 -6.20 -13.68
C VAL A 66 1.64 -6.79 -14.54
N GLY A 67 1.28 -7.49 -15.61
CA GLY A 67 2.27 -8.01 -16.54
C GLY A 67 2.33 -9.53 -16.64
N GLY A 68 1.20 -10.19 -16.47
CA GLY A 68 1.09 -11.63 -16.74
C GLY A 68 1.51 -11.98 -18.18
N PRO A 69 1.71 -13.28 -18.48
CA PRO A 69 2.24 -13.75 -19.78
C PRO A 69 1.43 -13.29 -20.99
N MET A 70 0.15 -12.97 -20.77
CA MET A 70 -0.74 -12.45 -21.81
C MET A 70 -0.43 -10.99 -22.22
N ASN A 71 0.38 -10.29 -21.45
CA ASN A 71 0.71 -8.89 -21.65
C ASN A 71 2.20 -8.70 -22.01
N SER A 72 2.72 -9.52 -22.88
CA SER A 72 4.12 -9.42 -23.35
C SER A 72 4.46 -8.03 -23.92
N GLY A 73 3.45 -7.27 -24.38
CA GLY A 73 3.58 -5.88 -24.79
C GLY A 73 3.70 -4.88 -23.65
N HIS A 74 3.38 -5.22 -22.43
CA HIS A 74 3.51 -4.33 -21.29
C HIS A 74 4.97 -4.11 -20.93
N ARG A 75 5.42 -2.90 -21.11
CA ARG A 75 6.81 -2.51 -20.76
C ARG A 75 7.08 -2.59 -19.25
N ALA A 76 6.02 -2.59 -18.43
CA ALA A 76 6.12 -2.61 -16.97
C ALA A 76 6.99 -3.76 -16.43
N HIS A 77 6.87 -4.96 -16.96
CA HIS A 77 7.66 -6.12 -16.50
C HIS A 77 9.14 -6.07 -16.91
N ARG A 78 9.52 -5.14 -17.80
CA ARG A 78 10.92 -4.94 -18.19
C ARG A 78 11.70 -4.10 -17.19
N TYR A 79 11.01 -3.33 -16.35
CA TYR A 79 11.64 -2.49 -15.34
C TYR A 79 11.86 -3.29 -14.07
N ARG A 80 13.11 -3.55 -13.76
CA ARG A 80 13.52 -4.31 -12.58
C ARG A 80 14.21 -3.46 -11.51
N ASP A 81 14.35 -2.17 -11.76
CA ASP A 81 14.87 -1.22 -10.79
C ASP A 81 13.74 -0.68 -9.92
N GLY A 82 13.86 -0.79 -8.62
CA GLY A 82 12.83 -0.56 -7.61
C GLY A 82 11.88 0.62 -7.85
N VAL A 83 12.35 1.87 -7.80
CA VAL A 83 11.48 3.05 -7.84
C VAL A 83 10.77 3.21 -9.19
N LYS A 84 11.52 3.04 -10.29
CA LYS A 84 10.98 3.17 -11.65
C LYS A 84 9.94 2.12 -11.95
N SER A 85 10.24 0.87 -11.60
CA SER A 85 9.33 -0.25 -11.73
C SER A 85 8.04 -0.04 -10.94
N PHE A 86 8.15 0.44 -9.70
CA PHE A 86 6.99 0.71 -8.84
C PHE A 86 6.03 1.72 -9.48
N TYR A 87 6.55 2.81 -10.05
CA TYR A 87 5.72 3.80 -10.73
C TYR A 87 5.06 3.23 -11.99
N VAL A 88 5.79 2.50 -12.83
CA VAL A 88 5.23 1.91 -14.05
C VAL A 88 4.12 0.91 -13.72
N GLN A 89 4.36 -0.01 -12.77
CA GLN A 89 3.36 -0.95 -12.29
C GLN A 89 2.16 -0.25 -11.65
N GLY A 90 2.43 0.73 -10.80
CA GLY A 90 1.41 1.50 -10.11
C GLY A 90 0.52 2.31 -11.05
N TYR A 91 1.06 2.91 -12.09
CA TYR A 91 0.28 3.62 -13.11
C TYR A 91 -0.67 2.70 -13.88
N TRP A 92 -0.22 1.51 -14.26
CA TRP A 92 -1.09 0.52 -14.90
C TRP A 92 -2.22 0.06 -13.97
N ALA A 93 -1.89 -0.22 -12.71
CA ALA A 93 -2.89 -0.58 -11.70
C ALA A 93 -3.87 0.56 -11.46
N ALA A 94 -3.38 1.79 -11.26
CA ALA A 94 -4.21 2.99 -11.04
C ALA A 94 -5.13 3.29 -12.22
N GLY A 95 -4.63 3.17 -13.45
CA GLY A 95 -5.45 3.30 -14.66
C GLY A 95 -6.59 2.29 -14.70
N THR A 96 -6.33 1.04 -14.31
CA THR A 96 -7.35 0.00 -14.21
C THR A 96 -8.36 0.32 -13.10
N VAL A 97 -7.88 0.76 -11.92
CA VAL A 97 -8.74 1.18 -10.80
C VAL A 97 -9.64 2.33 -11.24
N ARG A 98 -9.08 3.42 -11.77
CA ARG A 98 -9.87 4.56 -12.26
C ARG A 98 -10.94 4.17 -13.27
N LYS A 99 -10.59 3.31 -14.21
CA LYS A 99 -11.50 2.89 -15.29
C LYS A 99 -12.62 2.00 -14.79
N HIS A 100 -12.37 1.13 -13.81
CA HIS A 100 -13.27 0.01 -13.52
C HIS A 100 -13.78 -0.07 -12.08
N TYR A 101 -13.14 0.59 -11.14
CA TYR A 101 -13.63 0.59 -9.75
C TYR A 101 -14.81 1.55 -9.60
N ARG A 102 -15.87 1.08 -8.93
CA ARG A 102 -17.10 1.83 -8.66
C ARG A 102 -17.57 1.59 -7.23
N GLY A 103 -16.63 1.48 -6.27
CA GLY A 103 -16.95 1.24 -4.86
C GLY A 103 -17.14 -0.24 -4.48
N ASP A 104 -17.20 -1.15 -5.45
CA ASP A 104 -17.38 -2.59 -5.20
C ASP A 104 -16.09 -3.35 -5.51
N VAL A 105 -15.40 -3.82 -4.45
CA VAL A 105 -14.17 -4.60 -4.56
C VAL A 105 -14.42 -5.97 -5.20
N ALA A 106 -15.60 -6.57 -4.99
CA ALA A 106 -15.92 -7.88 -5.56
C ALA A 106 -16.14 -7.77 -7.07
N ALA A 107 -16.87 -6.75 -7.51
CA ALA A 107 -17.05 -6.47 -8.95
C ALA A 107 -15.71 -6.15 -9.62
N PHE A 108 -14.88 -5.34 -8.97
CA PHE A 108 -13.54 -5.02 -9.46
C PHE A 108 -12.65 -6.26 -9.55
N GLY A 109 -12.69 -7.13 -8.53
CA GLY A 109 -11.90 -8.37 -8.47
C GLY A 109 -12.19 -9.34 -9.61
N ARG A 110 -13.45 -9.42 -10.05
CA ARG A 110 -13.82 -10.24 -11.23
C ARG A 110 -13.11 -9.79 -12.52
N ARG A 111 -12.74 -8.53 -12.58
CA ARG A 111 -12.01 -7.97 -13.72
C ARG A 111 -10.49 -8.02 -13.51
N TYR A 112 -10.03 -7.69 -12.32
CA TYR A 112 -8.60 -7.58 -12.01
C TYR A 112 -7.93 -8.96 -11.90
N ASN A 113 -8.59 -9.89 -11.25
CA ASN A 113 -8.11 -11.28 -11.07
C ASN A 113 -9.26 -12.28 -11.28
N PRO A 114 -9.72 -12.49 -12.54
CA PRO A 114 -10.89 -13.30 -12.83
C PRO A 114 -10.74 -14.75 -12.37
N ALA A 115 -9.54 -15.31 -12.44
CA ALA A 115 -9.28 -16.71 -12.06
C ALA A 115 -9.53 -16.98 -10.56
N ASN A 116 -9.32 -15.97 -9.69
CA ASN A 116 -9.43 -16.10 -8.24
C ASN A 116 -10.26 -14.97 -7.62
N ALA A 117 -11.21 -14.40 -8.34
CA ALA A 117 -11.92 -13.17 -7.99
C ALA A 117 -12.47 -13.16 -6.55
N LYS A 118 -13.13 -14.23 -6.12
CA LYS A 118 -13.72 -14.32 -4.77
C LYS A 118 -12.66 -14.26 -3.66
N LYS A 119 -11.61 -15.08 -3.77
CA LYS A 119 -10.53 -15.13 -2.79
C LYS A 119 -9.71 -13.83 -2.78
N TRP A 120 -9.42 -13.31 -3.96
CA TRP A 120 -8.72 -12.05 -4.15
C TRP A 120 -9.47 -10.89 -3.50
N SER A 121 -10.78 -10.74 -3.81
CA SER A 121 -11.61 -9.66 -3.28
C SER A 121 -11.74 -9.72 -1.76
N ALA A 122 -11.91 -10.89 -1.18
CA ALA A 122 -11.96 -11.06 0.27
C ALA A 122 -10.64 -10.61 0.94
N SER A 123 -9.51 -11.01 0.38
CA SER A 123 -8.18 -10.63 0.87
C SER A 123 -7.95 -9.12 0.75
N VAL A 124 -8.26 -8.54 -0.41
CA VAL A 124 -8.08 -7.10 -0.66
C VAL A 124 -9.01 -6.26 0.25
N SER A 125 -10.26 -6.66 0.43
CA SER A 125 -11.18 -5.97 1.35
C SER A 125 -10.67 -5.99 2.80
N SER A 126 -10.16 -7.12 3.26
CA SER A 126 -9.52 -7.24 4.58
C SER A 126 -8.30 -6.32 4.71
N LEU A 127 -7.48 -6.23 3.66
CA LEU A 127 -6.32 -5.33 3.65
C LEU A 127 -6.72 -3.86 3.67
N ILE A 128 -7.77 -3.46 2.94
CA ILE A 128 -8.31 -2.09 2.99
C ILE A 128 -8.69 -1.73 4.43
N ALA A 129 -9.47 -2.58 5.10
CA ALA A 129 -9.88 -2.34 6.49
C ALA A 129 -8.67 -2.18 7.43
N ARG A 130 -7.67 -3.05 7.31
CA ARG A 130 -6.45 -3.01 8.12
C ARG A 130 -5.60 -1.77 7.84
N LEU A 131 -5.44 -1.38 6.58
CA LEU A 131 -4.70 -0.18 6.18
C LEU A 131 -5.37 1.10 6.70
N LYS A 132 -6.70 1.19 6.61
CA LYS A 132 -7.47 2.30 7.18
C LYS A 132 -7.27 2.38 8.69
N ALA A 133 -7.40 1.28 9.42
CA ALA A 133 -7.21 1.23 10.86
C ALA A 133 -5.78 1.63 11.27
N GLU A 134 -4.77 1.20 10.53
CA GLU A 134 -3.37 1.57 10.76
C GLU A 134 -3.10 3.06 10.54
N ASN A 135 -3.72 3.66 9.51
CA ASN A 135 -3.50 5.07 9.16
C ASN A 135 -4.32 6.04 10.01
N ASN A 136 -5.51 5.68 10.46
CA ASN A 136 -6.29 6.50 11.40
C ASN A 136 -5.50 6.79 12.68
N ASN A 137 -4.53 5.94 13.01
CA ASN A 137 -3.62 6.15 14.15
C ASN A 137 -2.37 6.98 13.79
N ARG A 138 -2.14 7.37 12.52
CA ARG A 138 -0.85 7.92 12.07
C ARG A 138 -0.91 9.26 11.33
N LEU A 139 -2.04 9.72 10.78
CA LEU A 139 -2.03 10.89 9.89
C LEU A 139 -3.24 11.83 10.03
N PRO A 140 -3.01 13.10 10.44
CA PRO A 140 -3.85 14.21 10.00
C PRO A 140 -3.55 14.50 8.51
N GLY A 141 -4.59 14.62 7.70
CA GLY A 141 -4.51 14.71 6.26
C GLY A 141 -3.70 15.89 5.71
N ARG A 142 -2.74 15.59 4.87
CA ARG A 142 -2.14 16.57 3.96
C ARG A 142 -2.25 16.02 2.53
N LYS A 143 -3.03 16.72 1.68
CA LYS A 143 -3.07 16.42 0.24
C LYS A 143 -1.69 16.70 -0.38
N PRO A 144 -1.03 15.74 -1.05
CA PRO A 144 0.20 16.02 -1.78
C PRO A 144 -0.08 16.92 -3.00
N ALA A 145 0.85 17.82 -3.31
CA ALA A 145 0.80 18.61 -4.52
C ALA A 145 0.99 17.73 -5.77
N LYS A 146 0.26 18.05 -6.85
CA LYS A 146 0.51 17.40 -8.16
C LYS A 146 1.95 17.69 -8.59
N ARG A 147 2.72 16.64 -8.87
CA ARG A 147 4.04 16.73 -9.49
C ARG A 147 3.98 16.11 -10.86
N GLU A 148 4.42 16.83 -11.88
CA GLU A 148 4.70 16.23 -13.17
C GLU A 148 5.88 15.26 -13.02
N ILE A 149 5.62 14.00 -13.24
CA ILE A 149 6.66 12.98 -13.35
C ILE A 149 6.76 12.68 -14.84
N SER A 150 7.82 13.18 -15.47
CA SER A 150 8.14 12.78 -16.84
C SER A 150 8.51 11.29 -16.82
N LEU A 151 7.64 10.49 -17.40
CA LEU A 151 7.95 9.11 -17.71
C LEU A 151 8.80 9.07 -18.95
N PRO A 152 9.81 8.22 -19.02
CA PRO A 152 10.64 8.04 -20.21
C PRO A 152 9.86 7.39 -21.35
#